data_ed2a26537647811aed8fd0dbfa93d7be
#
_entry.id   ed2a26537647811aed8fd0dbfa93d7be
#
_cell.length_a   1.000
_cell.length_b   1.000
_cell.length_c   1.000
_cell.angle_alpha   90.00
_cell.angle_beta   90.00
_cell.angle_gamma   90.00
#
_symmetry.space_group_name_H-M   'P 1'
#
loop_
_entity.id
_entity.type
_entity.pdbx_description
1 polymer ?
#
loop_
_entity_poly.entity_id
_entity_poly.type
_entity_poly.pdbx_seq_one_letter_code
_entity_poly.pdbx_strand_id
1 'polypeptide(L)'
;MNLILAIDPGTTQSGWARFNGQRVLESGVMPNRGLLYWLQQEAQLDGHALAIEMVASYGMPVGREVFETCVWIGRFQQAWRHPGAVELVYRRDVKLHLCGTSKAKDPNVRQALLDLFPRTGGGKTPQIGTRAQPGPLYGVS
;
A
#
# COMPACT_ATOMS: atom_id res chain seq x y z
N MET A 1 0.14 14.74 -12.89
CA MET A 1 0.12 14.29 -11.49
C MET A 1 0.13 12.78 -11.46
N ASN A 2 1.07 12.19 -10.74
CA ASN A 2 1.19 10.73 -10.65
C ASN A 2 0.35 10.22 -9.49
N LEU A 3 -0.76 9.57 -9.83
CA LEU A 3 -1.63 8.92 -8.85
C LEU A 3 -1.28 7.44 -8.76
N ILE A 4 -1.19 6.95 -7.54
CA ILE A 4 -0.89 5.54 -7.27
C ILE A 4 -1.98 4.99 -6.35
N LEU A 5 -2.54 3.85 -6.71
CA LEU A 5 -3.31 3.02 -5.80
C LEU A 5 -2.39 1.90 -5.31
N ALA A 6 -2.13 1.87 -4.02
CA ALA A 6 -1.31 0.84 -3.39
C ALA A 6 -2.20 -0.12 -2.60
N ILE A 7 -1.92 -1.40 -2.71
CA ILE A 7 -2.70 -2.45 -2.05
C ILE A 7 -1.78 -3.31 -1.19
N ASP A 8 -2.17 -3.49 0.07
CA ASP A 8 -1.59 -4.46 1.01
C ASP A 8 -2.58 -5.63 1.09
N PRO A 9 -2.33 -6.73 0.35
CA PRO A 9 -3.33 -7.78 0.20
C PRO A 9 -3.41 -8.71 1.42
N GLY A 10 -4.62 -9.17 1.70
CA GLY A 10 -4.90 -10.17 2.71
C GLY A 10 -5.79 -11.28 2.17
N THR A 11 -6.15 -12.23 3.02
CA THR A 11 -6.94 -13.39 2.63
C THR A 11 -8.42 -13.08 2.39
N THR A 12 -8.98 -12.13 3.15
CA THR A 12 -10.40 -11.77 3.07
C THR A 12 -10.61 -10.28 2.88
N GLN A 13 -9.70 -9.47 3.40
CA GLN A 13 -9.72 -8.00 3.27
C GLN A 13 -8.32 -7.51 2.98
N SER A 14 -8.23 -6.34 2.39
CA SER A 14 -6.95 -5.74 1.99
C SER A 14 -6.91 -4.28 2.39
N GLY A 15 -5.73 -3.82 2.79
CA GLY A 15 -5.44 -2.41 2.97
C GLY A 15 -5.19 -1.74 1.63
N TRP A 16 -5.55 -0.46 1.52
CA TRP A 16 -5.32 0.30 0.32
C TRP A 16 -5.03 1.76 0.64
N ALA A 17 -4.31 2.42 -0.24
CA ALA A 17 -4.02 3.85 -0.13
C ALA A 17 -3.93 4.46 -1.52
N ARG A 18 -4.49 5.65 -1.68
CA ARG A 18 -4.29 6.48 -2.88
C ARG A 18 -3.28 7.56 -2.54
N PHE A 19 -2.25 7.66 -3.36
CA PHE A 19 -1.10 8.54 -3.13
C PHE A 19 -0.81 9.36 -4.38
N ASN A 20 -0.52 10.64 -4.22
CA ASN A 20 -0.25 11.53 -5.35
C ASN A 20 1.23 11.90 -5.53
N GLY A 21 2.12 11.20 -4.85
CA GLY A 21 3.55 11.50 -4.83
C GLY A 21 3.99 12.41 -3.68
N GLN A 22 3.05 13.10 -3.04
CA GLN A 22 3.33 14.04 -1.95
C GLN A 22 2.56 13.74 -0.68
N ARG A 23 1.32 13.26 -0.81
CA ARG A 23 0.46 12.95 0.34
C ARG A 23 -0.48 11.80 0.02
N VAL A 24 -0.95 11.16 1.07
CA VAL A 24 -2.02 10.17 0.98
C VAL A 24 -3.35 10.92 0.86
N LEU A 25 -4.08 10.65 -0.21
CA LEU A 25 -5.38 11.27 -0.48
C LEU A 25 -6.50 10.57 0.29
N GLU A 26 -6.47 9.25 0.25
CA GLU A 26 -7.42 8.39 0.95
C GLU A 26 -6.73 7.08 1.30
N SER A 27 -7.20 6.42 2.36
CA SER A 27 -6.74 5.09 2.72
C SER A 27 -7.81 4.37 3.50
N GLY A 28 -7.68 3.06 3.59
CA GLY A 28 -8.61 2.24 4.35
C GLY A 28 -8.35 0.76 4.20
N VAL A 29 -9.31 -0.01 4.68
CA VAL A 29 -9.35 -1.46 4.54
C VAL A 29 -10.73 -1.80 3.98
N MET A 30 -10.76 -2.70 3.01
CA MET A 30 -12.04 -3.14 2.47
C MET A 30 -12.01 -4.64 2.17
N PRO A 31 -13.19 -5.29 2.12
CA PRO A 31 -13.27 -6.69 1.70
C PRO A 31 -12.69 -6.87 0.29
N ASN A 32 -12.02 -7.99 0.06
CA ASN A 32 -11.37 -8.26 -1.22
C ASN A 32 -12.34 -8.22 -2.41
N ARG A 33 -13.57 -8.66 -2.22
CA ARG A 33 -14.58 -8.59 -3.28
C ARG A 33 -14.93 -7.16 -3.65
N GLY A 34 -15.04 -6.28 -2.65
CA GLY A 34 -15.29 -4.86 -2.87
C GLY A 34 -14.12 -4.18 -3.58
N LEU A 35 -12.90 -4.53 -3.19
CA LEU A 35 -11.69 -4.01 -3.84
C LEU A 35 -11.62 -4.48 -5.29
N LEU A 36 -11.89 -5.75 -5.55
CA LEU A 36 -11.93 -6.30 -6.91
C LEU A 36 -12.94 -5.54 -7.79
N TYR A 37 -14.13 -5.31 -7.26
CA TYR A 37 -15.15 -4.53 -7.96
C TYR A 37 -14.66 -3.11 -8.28
N TRP A 38 -14.04 -2.45 -7.29
CA TRP A 38 -13.51 -1.09 -7.47
C TRP A 38 -12.43 -1.04 -8.56
N LEU A 39 -11.53 -2.03 -8.58
CA LEU A 39 -10.47 -2.09 -9.61
C LEU A 39 -11.03 -2.21 -11.03
N GLN A 40 -12.24 -2.73 -11.16
CA GLN A 40 -12.94 -2.83 -12.45
C GLN A 40 -13.63 -1.54 -12.87
N GLN A 41 -13.71 -0.54 -11.98
CA GLN A 41 -14.35 0.76 -12.25
C GLN A 41 -13.33 1.73 -12.83
N GLU A 42 -13.05 1.62 -14.12
CA GLU A 42 -12.00 2.38 -14.80
C GLU A 42 -12.12 3.89 -14.60
N ALA A 43 -13.35 4.42 -14.67
CA ALA A 43 -13.59 5.86 -14.57
C ALA A 43 -13.16 6.43 -13.21
N GLN A 44 -13.31 5.67 -12.12
CA GLN A 44 -12.95 6.11 -10.77
C GLN A 44 -11.44 6.10 -10.51
N LEU A 45 -10.72 5.27 -11.25
CA LEU A 45 -9.28 5.06 -11.08
C LEU A 45 -8.48 5.50 -12.31
N ASP A 46 -9.09 6.33 -13.13
CA ASP A 46 -8.40 6.90 -14.29
C ASP A 46 -7.16 7.67 -13.85
N GLY A 47 -6.08 7.51 -14.60
CA GLY A 47 -4.81 8.14 -14.30
C GLY A 47 -4.01 7.52 -13.14
N HIS A 48 -4.53 6.47 -12.50
CA HIS A 48 -3.80 5.76 -11.44
C HIS A 48 -2.91 4.66 -12.00
N ALA A 49 -1.72 4.51 -11.41
CA ALA A 49 -0.93 3.29 -11.48
C ALA A 49 -1.33 2.39 -10.31
N LEU A 50 -1.18 1.08 -10.48
CA LEU A 50 -1.48 0.11 -9.43
C LEU A 50 -0.19 -0.54 -8.94
N ALA A 51 0.02 -0.51 -7.62
CA ALA A 51 1.09 -1.22 -6.94
C ALA A 51 0.48 -2.17 -5.91
N ILE A 52 0.94 -3.41 -5.89
CA ILE A 52 0.47 -4.43 -4.96
C ILE A 52 1.66 -5.03 -4.24
N GLU A 53 1.60 -5.11 -2.91
CA GLU A 53 2.61 -5.84 -2.15
C GLU A 53 2.53 -7.32 -2.49
N MET A 54 3.66 -7.88 -2.93
CA MET A 54 3.77 -9.30 -3.23
C MET A 54 4.40 -10.03 -2.05
N VAL A 55 3.86 -11.20 -1.76
CA VAL A 55 4.37 -12.06 -0.69
C VAL A 55 5.54 -12.90 -1.18
N ALA A 56 6.42 -13.29 -0.25
CA ALA A 56 7.55 -14.16 -0.53
C ALA A 56 7.82 -15.04 0.68
N SER A 57 8.34 -16.24 0.43
CA SER A 57 8.68 -17.18 1.49
C SER A 57 10.05 -16.94 2.11
N TYR A 58 10.96 -16.33 1.36
CA TYR A 58 12.38 -16.17 1.73
C TYR A 58 13.03 -17.47 2.23
N GLY A 59 12.64 -18.60 1.62
CA GLY A 59 13.14 -19.92 2.00
C GLY A 59 12.44 -20.54 3.21
N MET A 60 11.46 -19.86 3.80
CA MET A 60 10.70 -20.38 4.94
C MET A 60 9.41 -21.07 4.46
N PRO A 61 8.89 -22.08 5.22
CA PRO A 61 7.60 -22.66 4.89
C PRO A 61 6.50 -21.62 4.94
N VAL A 62 5.54 -21.73 4.01
CA VAL A 62 4.38 -20.84 3.96
C VAL A 62 3.11 -21.69 4.07
N GLY A 63 2.11 -21.13 4.73
CA GLY A 63 0.85 -21.81 4.95
C GLY A 63 -0.24 -21.40 3.98
N ARG A 64 -1.44 -21.90 4.25
CA ARG A 64 -2.65 -21.67 3.45
C ARG A 64 -2.93 -20.19 3.21
N GLU A 65 -2.74 -19.36 4.24
CA GLU A 65 -3.03 -17.93 4.15
C GLU A 65 -2.22 -17.23 3.07
N VAL A 66 -0.95 -17.61 2.92
CA VAL A 66 -0.09 -17.06 1.87
C VAL A 66 -0.61 -17.46 0.49
N PHE A 67 -1.02 -18.71 0.31
CA PHE A 67 -1.57 -19.18 -0.96
C PHE A 67 -2.88 -18.47 -1.30
N GLU A 68 -3.77 -18.31 -0.33
CA GLU A 68 -5.03 -17.58 -0.53
C GLU A 68 -4.78 -16.09 -0.88
N THR A 69 -3.82 -15.47 -0.23
CA THR A 69 -3.42 -14.09 -0.56
C THR A 69 -2.88 -14.00 -1.99
N CYS A 70 -2.06 -14.97 -2.43
CA CYS A 70 -1.56 -15.01 -3.80
C CYS A 70 -2.68 -15.10 -4.84
N VAL A 71 -3.72 -15.85 -4.56
CA VAL A 71 -4.89 -15.93 -5.44
C VAL A 71 -5.54 -14.55 -5.61
N TRP A 72 -5.71 -13.83 -4.51
CA TRP A 72 -6.27 -12.49 -4.57
C TRP A 72 -5.36 -11.50 -5.29
N ILE A 73 -4.04 -11.57 -5.08
CA ILE A 73 -3.08 -10.72 -5.80
C ILE A 73 -3.24 -10.93 -7.31
N GLY A 74 -3.32 -12.18 -7.76
CA GLY A 74 -3.53 -12.49 -9.18
C GLY A 74 -4.86 -11.98 -9.71
N ARG A 75 -5.94 -12.10 -8.93
CA ARG A 75 -7.25 -11.57 -9.30
C ARG A 75 -7.24 -10.06 -9.42
N PHE A 76 -6.63 -9.34 -8.49
CA PHE A 76 -6.50 -7.89 -8.55
C PHE A 76 -5.70 -7.46 -9.78
N GLN A 77 -4.59 -8.13 -10.02
CA GLN A 77 -3.73 -7.85 -11.16
C GLN A 77 -4.50 -8.04 -12.49
N GLN A 78 -5.24 -9.14 -12.63
CA GLN A 78 -6.00 -9.42 -13.84
C GLN A 78 -7.18 -8.46 -14.01
N ALA A 79 -7.77 -7.98 -12.93
CA ALA A 79 -8.89 -7.03 -12.99
C ALA A 79 -8.46 -5.63 -13.40
N TRP A 80 -7.18 -5.31 -13.24
CA TRP A 80 -6.66 -4.00 -13.64
C TRP A 80 -6.64 -3.88 -15.15
N ARG A 81 -6.99 -2.67 -15.67
CA ARG A 81 -7.11 -2.41 -17.12
C ARG A 81 -5.84 -2.69 -17.91
N HIS A 82 -4.67 -2.61 -17.26
CA HIS A 82 -3.39 -2.92 -17.86
C HIS A 82 -2.62 -3.91 -16.95
N PRO A 83 -3.00 -5.21 -16.97
CA PRO A 83 -2.42 -6.19 -16.04
C PRO A 83 -0.89 -6.27 -16.09
N GLY A 84 -0.29 -6.10 -17.26
CA GLY A 84 1.16 -6.11 -17.44
C GLY A 84 1.88 -4.90 -16.87
N ALA A 85 1.15 -3.84 -16.52
CA ALA A 85 1.71 -2.62 -15.94
C ALA A 85 1.55 -2.55 -14.41
N VAL A 86 0.99 -3.60 -13.79
CA VAL A 86 0.88 -3.65 -12.33
C VAL A 86 2.27 -3.85 -11.72
N GLU A 87 2.61 -3.02 -10.76
CA GLU A 87 3.87 -3.12 -10.03
C GLU A 87 3.69 -4.04 -8.82
N LEU A 88 4.41 -5.15 -8.80
CA LEU A 88 4.43 -6.06 -7.65
C LEU A 88 5.65 -5.71 -6.80
N VAL A 89 5.41 -5.25 -5.56
CA VAL A 89 6.44 -4.72 -4.68
C VAL A 89 6.67 -5.68 -3.52
N TYR A 90 7.92 -6.09 -3.33
CA TYR A 90 8.28 -6.98 -2.22
C TYR A 90 8.67 -6.17 -0.98
N ARG A 91 8.24 -6.66 0.18
CA ARG A 91 8.56 -6.01 1.46
C ARG A 91 10.08 -5.86 1.67
N ARG A 92 10.86 -6.83 1.24
CA ARG A 92 12.32 -6.78 1.30
C ARG A 92 12.87 -5.54 0.57
N ASP A 93 12.33 -5.26 -0.62
CA ASP A 93 12.78 -4.12 -1.42
C ASP A 93 12.37 -2.80 -0.80
N VAL A 94 11.19 -2.75 -0.16
CA VAL A 94 10.76 -1.58 0.61
C VAL A 94 11.73 -1.31 1.76
N LYS A 95 12.09 -2.34 2.52
CA LYS A 95 13.05 -2.22 3.62
C LYS A 95 14.43 -1.75 3.16
N LEU A 96 14.93 -2.31 2.06
CA LEU A 96 16.20 -1.89 1.48
C LEU A 96 16.17 -0.42 1.05
N HIS A 97 15.09 -0.01 0.39
CA HIS A 97 14.94 1.37 -0.09
C HIS A 97 14.84 2.38 1.06
N LEU A 98 14.01 2.10 2.06
CA LEU A 98 13.73 3.03 3.15
C LEU A 98 14.81 3.03 4.23
N CYS A 99 15.35 1.87 4.56
CA CYS A 99 16.23 1.68 5.73
C CYS A 99 17.66 1.27 5.37
N GLY A 100 17.94 1.00 4.10
CA GLY A 100 19.26 0.55 3.66
C GLY A 100 19.59 -0.90 4.00
N THR A 101 18.67 -1.65 4.59
CA THR A 101 18.84 -3.05 4.95
C THR A 101 17.53 -3.82 4.88
N SER A 102 17.57 -5.05 4.35
CA SER A 102 16.40 -5.94 4.34
C SER A 102 16.06 -6.50 5.74
N LYS A 103 16.94 -6.32 6.71
CA LYS A 103 16.75 -6.78 8.09
C LYS A 103 16.01 -5.77 8.96
N ALA A 104 15.61 -4.63 8.42
CA ALA A 104 14.87 -3.62 9.17
C ALA A 104 13.55 -4.20 9.70
N LYS A 105 13.18 -3.76 10.91
CA LYS A 105 11.91 -4.16 11.55
C LYS A 105 10.84 -3.12 11.25
N ASP A 106 9.59 -3.46 11.51
CA ASP A 106 8.45 -2.59 11.25
C ASP A 106 8.57 -1.19 11.88
N PRO A 107 9.02 -1.04 13.14
CA PRO A 107 9.24 0.29 13.70
C PRO A 107 10.29 1.12 12.93
N ASN A 108 11.33 0.48 12.39
CA ASN A 108 12.34 1.16 11.58
C ASN A 108 11.75 1.63 10.25
N VAL A 109 10.94 0.79 9.60
CA VAL A 109 10.25 1.13 8.36
C VAL A 109 9.30 2.30 8.59
N ARG A 110 8.52 2.24 9.67
CA ARG A 110 7.59 3.29 10.04
C ARG A 110 8.32 4.62 10.25
N GLN A 111 9.39 4.63 11.00
CA GLN A 111 10.15 5.85 11.27
C GLN A 111 10.79 6.40 9.99
N ALA A 112 11.38 5.55 9.16
CA ALA A 112 11.94 5.97 7.88
C ALA A 112 10.89 6.57 6.97
N LEU A 113 9.70 5.98 6.94
CA LEU A 113 8.58 6.50 6.17
C LEU A 113 8.14 7.88 6.67
N LEU A 114 7.97 8.03 8.00
CA LEU A 114 7.62 9.32 8.59
C LEU A 114 8.63 10.41 8.24
N ASP A 115 9.93 10.07 8.26
CA ASP A 115 10.99 11.04 7.99
C ASP A 115 11.00 11.57 6.55
N LEU A 116 10.34 10.87 5.63
CA LEU A 116 10.22 11.33 4.24
C LEU A 116 9.17 12.42 4.04
N PHE A 117 8.29 12.63 5.01
CA PHE A 117 7.16 13.54 4.87
C PHE A 117 7.32 14.78 5.72
N PRO A 118 6.83 15.96 5.24
CA PRO A 118 6.91 17.18 6.02
C PRO A 118 6.03 17.14 7.27
N ARG A 119 6.49 17.82 8.31
CA ARG A 119 5.82 17.89 9.60
C ARG A 119 4.81 19.04 9.61
N THR A 120 3.79 18.95 8.76
CA THR A 120 2.83 20.06 8.53
C THR A 120 1.53 19.93 9.33
N GLY A 121 1.24 18.75 9.88
CA GLY A 121 0.05 18.53 10.68
C GLY A 121 0.22 18.88 12.15
N GLY A 122 -0.85 18.77 12.91
CA GLY A 122 -0.85 18.98 14.35
C GLY A 122 -0.49 17.72 15.13
N GLY A 123 -0.39 17.87 16.46
CA GLY A 123 -0.19 16.75 17.38
C GLY A 123 1.24 16.26 17.47
N LYS A 124 1.40 15.08 18.09
CA LYS A 124 2.71 14.50 18.40
C LYS A 124 3.47 13.98 17.18
N THR A 125 2.74 13.58 16.15
CA THR A 125 3.31 13.09 14.89
C THR A 125 2.78 13.95 13.75
N PRO A 126 3.42 15.10 13.47
CA PRO A 126 2.90 16.06 12.50
C PRO A 126 2.82 15.55 11.06
N GLN A 127 3.56 14.51 10.74
CA GLN A 127 3.44 13.87 9.43
C GLN A 127 2.08 13.19 9.25
N ILE A 128 1.49 12.69 10.34
CA ILE A 128 0.12 12.15 10.36
C ILE A 128 -0.86 13.27 10.67
N GLY A 129 -0.59 14.03 11.70
CA GLY A 129 -1.43 15.15 12.12
C GLY A 129 -2.65 14.73 12.92
N THR A 130 -3.60 15.65 13.00
CA THR A 130 -4.88 15.47 13.68
C THR A 130 -6.02 15.76 12.69
N ARG A 131 -7.25 15.46 13.10
CA ARG A 131 -8.43 15.77 12.27
C ARG A 131 -8.52 17.26 11.95
N ALA A 132 -8.19 18.12 12.92
CA ALA A 132 -8.22 19.58 12.75
C ALA A 132 -7.06 20.08 11.88
N GLN A 133 -5.89 19.44 11.97
CA GLN A 133 -4.68 19.80 11.22
C GLN A 133 -4.04 18.53 10.67
N PRO A 134 -4.59 17.96 9.58
CA PRO A 134 -4.06 16.71 9.02
C PRO A 134 -2.70 16.92 8.36
N GLY A 135 -1.83 15.93 8.52
CA GLY A 135 -0.56 15.85 7.82
C GLY A 135 -0.67 15.03 6.53
N PRO A 136 0.44 14.89 5.79
CA PRO A 136 0.44 14.16 4.51
C PRO A 136 0.13 12.67 4.62
N LEU A 137 0.26 12.08 5.80
CA LEU A 137 -0.06 10.67 6.07
C LEU A 137 -1.34 10.51 6.90
N TYR A 138 -2.16 11.53 6.98
CA TYR A 138 -3.39 11.48 7.79
C TYR A 138 -4.31 10.34 7.32
N GLY A 139 -4.82 9.58 8.26
CA GLY A 139 -5.70 8.44 8.00
C GLY A 139 -4.98 7.12 7.74
N VAL A 140 -3.67 7.12 7.63
CA VAL A 140 -2.87 5.89 7.47
C VAL A 140 -2.62 5.29 8.85
N SER A 141 -3.03 4.05 9.04
CA SER A 141 -2.83 3.32 10.30
C SER A 141 -1.50 2.57 10.34
#